data_9edc7057e72aa69b80bcf381784d94ca
#
_entry.id   9edc7057e72aa69b80bcf381784d94ca
#
_cell.length_a   1.000
_cell.length_b   1.000
_cell.length_c   1.000
_cell.angle_alpha   90.00
_cell.angle_beta   90.00
_cell.angle_gamma   90.00
#
_symmetry.space_group_name_H-M   'P 1'
#
loop_
_entity.id
_entity.type
_entity.pdbx_description
1 polymer ?
#
loop_
_entity_poly.entity_id
_entity_poly.type
_entity_poly.pdbx_seq_one_letter_code
_entity_poly.pdbx_strand_id
1 'polypeptide(L)'
;MHKWGSSSGVRWDYVKDEVREEASLNRATIYNYALKSKRVNMDLLIRYNTTLWKYHDLALLAGYSGSLYDSDSFDATKEGMSSWYLIYMNSATKMNSINGSATNWRMQSYFGRLNYAYRGKYLFEANVRYDGSSRFSPDSRWGAFPSFSLGWRLSEEYFMAGTKDYLSNLKLRLSYGKSGNNRTSDYAWQGTYGTAPVVIDGKQTMGLAVSKIGNNYLEWESTKALNVGLDFGFFDNRLTGEVEYYNKNTTGILFTPSIYMTMGFKTAATENIAEVNNKGLEVSIKWNSHIHDFCYSLGGNFSYNKNRVEKYKGALQKYWGEDGQYVNNFAEVSENGFGGRIAEGYMLGETYIYKVYRGNGNYDGSGILDLNAGPKDGVIRTEQDMAWVKMMMESGYKFAGNTQVAKNQLWYGDLNYQDTNGDGNYGDSNDQDFSGHSNMPKYYFGFNLSLSYKNFDFSALLSGAAGFHLIWVTQPAFTTGYNSYQFIADDHYFYDPEKPTSPKTNLTATYPRLGNKNGVSSDFWEYSGNYLKLKNIQIGYTLPQYITRKVKIEKVRLYASADNLKTWTKFPGMDPEIGTSITYPLMKQCAFGLQLTF
;
A
#
# COMPACT_ATOMS: atom_id res chain seq x y z
N MET A 1 -17.83 -6.68 -22.43
CA MET A 1 -16.82 -7.74 -22.21
C MET A 1 -17.51 -8.89 -21.49
N HIS A 2 -17.40 -10.11 -21.99
CA HIS A 2 -17.90 -11.31 -21.30
C HIS A 2 -16.72 -12.03 -20.66
N LYS A 3 -16.86 -12.38 -19.39
CA LYS A 3 -15.86 -13.19 -18.67
C LYS A 3 -16.54 -14.46 -18.16
N TRP A 4 -15.86 -15.57 -18.34
CA TRP A 4 -16.28 -16.89 -17.87
C TRP A 4 -15.19 -17.46 -16.99
N GLY A 5 -15.57 -18.12 -15.91
CA GLY A 5 -14.64 -18.80 -15.02
C GLY A 5 -15.25 -20.07 -14.44
N SER A 6 -14.46 -21.08 -14.24
CA SER A 6 -14.81 -22.28 -13.50
C SER A 6 -13.66 -22.67 -12.58
N SER A 7 -13.95 -23.19 -11.40
CA SER A 7 -12.98 -23.74 -10.48
C SER A 7 -13.45 -25.09 -9.90
N SER A 8 -12.51 -26.00 -9.72
CA SER A 8 -12.71 -27.29 -9.06
C SER A 8 -11.51 -27.59 -8.17
N GLY A 9 -11.71 -28.29 -7.08
CA GLY A 9 -10.64 -28.61 -6.14
C GLY A 9 -10.60 -30.09 -5.76
N VAL A 10 -9.41 -30.62 -5.56
CA VAL A 10 -9.14 -31.98 -5.10
C VAL A 10 -8.60 -31.93 -3.68
N ARG A 11 -9.02 -32.87 -2.83
CA ARG A 11 -8.48 -33.02 -1.48
C ARG A 11 -7.60 -34.27 -1.40
N TRP A 12 -6.34 -34.09 -0.97
CA TRP A 12 -5.38 -35.16 -0.75
C TRP A 12 -5.53 -35.76 0.65
N ASP A 13 -5.45 -37.10 0.76
CA ASP A 13 -5.38 -37.79 2.04
C ASP A 13 -3.91 -38.15 2.34
N TYR A 14 -3.29 -37.32 3.20
CA TYR A 14 -1.89 -37.50 3.57
C TYR A 14 -1.60 -38.76 4.40
N VAL A 15 -2.60 -39.34 5.03
CA VAL A 15 -2.44 -40.56 5.85
C VAL A 15 -2.33 -41.78 4.97
N LYS A 16 -3.07 -41.80 3.88
CA LYS A 16 -3.11 -42.90 2.92
C LYS A 16 -2.26 -42.70 1.67
N ASP A 17 -1.66 -41.50 1.52
CA ASP A 17 -0.91 -41.07 0.34
C ASP A 17 -1.70 -41.23 -0.97
N GLU A 18 -2.98 -40.93 -0.92
CA GLU A 18 -3.90 -41.06 -2.05
C GLU A 18 -4.88 -39.88 -2.15
N VAL A 19 -5.49 -39.68 -3.30
CA VAL A 19 -6.60 -38.75 -3.49
C VAL A 19 -7.86 -39.37 -2.86
N ARG A 20 -8.49 -38.65 -1.92
CA ARG A 20 -9.79 -39.04 -1.35
C ARG A 20 -10.90 -38.82 -2.38
N GLU A 21 -11.06 -39.71 -3.32
CA GLU A 21 -12.00 -39.51 -4.43
C GLU A 21 -13.44 -39.31 -3.97
N GLU A 22 -14.00 -40.19 -3.15
CA GLU A 22 -15.39 -40.07 -2.73
C GLU A 22 -15.66 -38.84 -1.83
N ALA A 23 -14.84 -38.64 -0.81
CA ALA A 23 -15.00 -37.51 0.10
C ALA A 23 -14.66 -36.17 -0.58
N SER A 24 -13.78 -36.16 -1.59
CA SER A 24 -13.38 -34.98 -2.34
C SER A 24 -14.40 -34.60 -3.40
N LEU A 25 -14.93 -35.55 -4.16
CA LEU A 25 -15.98 -35.29 -5.15
C LEU A 25 -17.26 -34.75 -4.53
N ASN A 26 -17.67 -35.28 -3.37
CA ASN A 26 -18.85 -34.78 -2.64
C ASN A 26 -18.71 -33.34 -2.12
N ARG A 27 -17.48 -32.86 -1.95
CA ARG A 27 -17.17 -31.48 -1.53
C ARG A 27 -16.63 -30.62 -2.66
N ALA A 28 -16.33 -31.21 -3.80
CA ALA A 28 -15.87 -30.45 -4.94
C ALA A 28 -16.97 -29.57 -5.50
N THR A 29 -16.62 -28.34 -5.84
CA THR A 29 -17.56 -27.34 -6.31
C THR A 29 -17.26 -26.98 -7.76
N ILE A 30 -18.35 -26.75 -8.52
CA ILE A 30 -18.27 -26.11 -9.82
C ILE A 30 -18.82 -24.69 -9.66
N TYR A 31 -18.01 -23.72 -10.02
CA TYR A 31 -18.37 -22.30 -10.04
C TYR A 31 -18.39 -21.80 -11.47
N ASN A 32 -19.52 -21.27 -11.90
CA ASN A 32 -19.65 -20.59 -13.17
C ASN A 32 -20.00 -19.13 -12.96
N TYR A 33 -19.35 -18.27 -13.69
CA TYR A 33 -19.49 -16.83 -13.60
C TYR A 33 -19.59 -16.22 -14.99
N ALA A 34 -20.56 -15.32 -15.16
CA ALA A 34 -20.71 -14.52 -16.37
C ALA A 34 -20.80 -13.04 -16.00
N LEU A 35 -19.97 -12.23 -16.63
CA LEU A 35 -20.00 -10.77 -16.50
C LEU A 35 -20.19 -10.14 -17.88
N LYS A 36 -21.22 -9.31 -17.99
CA LYS A 36 -21.42 -8.43 -19.13
C LYS A 36 -21.23 -6.98 -18.68
N SER A 37 -20.30 -6.27 -19.27
CA SER A 37 -20.12 -4.85 -18.98
C SER A 37 -20.08 -4.01 -20.24
N LYS A 38 -20.64 -2.80 -20.15
CA LYS A 38 -20.63 -1.81 -21.21
C LYS A 38 -20.14 -0.49 -20.65
N ARG A 39 -19.16 0.11 -21.31
CA ARG A 39 -18.69 1.46 -21.00
C ARG A 39 -18.73 2.30 -22.27
N VAL A 40 -19.33 3.47 -22.18
CA VAL A 40 -19.37 4.45 -23.28
C VAL A 40 -18.80 5.76 -22.74
N ASN A 41 -17.85 6.32 -23.46
CA ASN A 41 -17.30 7.65 -23.19
C ASN A 41 -17.53 8.53 -24.43
N MET A 42 -17.88 9.79 -24.18
CA MET A 42 -18.10 10.80 -25.21
C MET A 42 -17.40 12.09 -24.77
N ASP A 43 -16.57 12.64 -25.63
CA ASP A 43 -15.91 13.91 -25.42
C ASP A 43 -16.18 14.85 -26.58
N LEU A 44 -16.60 16.08 -26.25
CA LEU A 44 -16.78 17.18 -27.20
C LEU A 44 -15.82 18.30 -26.78
N LEU A 45 -14.99 18.75 -27.72
CA LEU A 45 -13.93 19.74 -27.47
C LEU A 45 -13.96 20.85 -28.51
N ILE A 46 -13.87 22.08 -28.03
CA ILE A 46 -13.65 23.27 -28.84
C ILE A 46 -12.30 23.87 -28.42
N ARG A 47 -11.43 24.10 -29.39
CA ARG A 47 -10.11 24.70 -29.17
C ARG A 47 -9.96 25.94 -30.03
N TYR A 48 -9.40 26.99 -29.43
CA TYR A 48 -9.06 28.22 -30.13
C TYR A 48 -7.66 28.65 -29.71
N ASN A 49 -6.75 28.81 -30.67
CA ASN A 49 -5.39 29.25 -30.44
C ASN A 49 -5.14 30.48 -31.32
N THR A 50 -4.54 31.50 -30.72
CA THR A 50 -4.19 32.73 -31.44
C THR A 50 -2.96 33.42 -30.82
N THR A 51 -2.21 34.15 -31.63
CA THR A 51 -1.17 35.06 -31.17
C THR A 51 -1.60 36.48 -31.48
N LEU A 52 -1.87 37.26 -30.42
CA LEU A 52 -2.25 38.66 -30.54
C LEU A 52 -1.02 39.56 -30.42
N TRP A 53 -0.96 40.59 -31.25
CA TRP A 53 0.12 41.62 -31.24
C TRP A 53 1.54 41.03 -31.20
N LYS A 54 1.79 39.86 -31.78
CA LYS A 54 3.08 39.12 -31.88
C LYS A 54 3.66 38.61 -30.58
N TYR A 55 3.11 38.98 -29.41
CA TYR A 55 3.71 38.69 -28.09
C TYR A 55 2.75 38.00 -27.10
N HIS A 56 1.48 37.89 -27.41
CA HIS A 56 0.46 37.36 -26.53
C HIS A 56 -0.09 36.08 -27.13
N ASP A 57 0.45 34.96 -26.70
CA ASP A 57 -0.06 33.65 -27.12
C ASP A 57 -1.22 33.25 -26.21
N LEU A 58 -2.36 32.98 -26.81
CA LEU A 58 -3.60 32.59 -26.12
C LEU A 58 -4.10 31.27 -26.68
N ALA A 59 -4.31 30.30 -25.78
CA ALA A 59 -4.97 29.04 -26.13
C ALA A 59 -6.15 28.81 -25.18
N LEU A 60 -7.31 28.66 -25.76
CA LEU A 60 -8.58 28.39 -25.07
C LEU A 60 -9.06 27.00 -25.42
N LEU A 61 -9.60 26.31 -24.42
CA LEU A 61 -10.26 25.04 -24.59
C LEU A 61 -11.55 25.04 -23.76
N ALA A 62 -12.64 24.62 -24.37
CA ALA A 62 -13.90 24.31 -23.68
C ALA A 62 -14.33 22.91 -24.07
N GLY A 63 -14.89 22.18 -23.14
CA GLY A 63 -15.26 20.80 -23.37
C GLY A 63 -16.39 20.28 -22.49
N TYR A 64 -17.01 19.24 -23.00
CA TYR A 64 -17.95 18.37 -22.31
C TYR A 64 -17.45 16.94 -22.40
N SER A 65 -17.53 16.20 -21.28
CA SER A 65 -17.25 14.76 -21.23
C SER A 65 -18.40 14.03 -20.53
N GLY A 66 -18.88 12.97 -21.15
CA GLY A 66 -19.88 12.07 -20.59
C GLY A 66 -19.36 10.65 -20.52
N SER A 67 -19.56 9.98 -19.39
CA SER A 67 -19.22 8.57 -19.21
C SER A 67 -20.40 7.81 -18.62
N LEU A 68 -20.66 6.64 -19.14
CA LEU A 68 -21.62 5.70 -18.60
C LEU A 68 -21.00 4.31 -18.47
N TYR A 69 -21.39 3.63 -17.43
CA TYR A 69 -21.00 2.26 -17.20
C TYR A 69 -22.20 1.45 -16.70
N ASP A 70 -22.44 0.32 -17.32
CA ASP A 70 -23.44 -0.67 -16.93
C ASP A 70 -22.75 -2.02 -16.82
N SER A 71 -23.09 -2.78 -15.80
CA SER A 71 -22.53 -4.12 -15.57
C SER A 71 -23.58 -5.03 -14.98
N ASP A 72 -23.74 -6.19 -15.58
CA ASP A 72 -24.58 -7.30 -15.10
C ASP A 72 -23.69 -8.50 -14.84
N SER A 73 -23.85 -9.13 -13.69
CA SER A 73 -23.16 -10.36 -13.35
C SER A 73 -24.13 -11.44 -12.89
N PHE A 74 -23.77 -12.65 -13.20
CA PHE A 74 -24.46 -13.86 -12.77
C PHE A 74 -23.42 -14.88 -12.35
N ASP A 75 -23.62 -15.50 -11.21
CA ASP A 75 -22.80 -16.63 -10.77
C ASP A 75 -23.65 -17.76 -10.16
N ALA A 76 -23.17 -18.96 -10.32
CA ALA A 76 -23.77 -20.15 -9.73
C ALA A 76 -22.69 -21.10 -9.23
N THR A 77 -22.93 -21.68 -8.07
CA THR A 77 -22.07 -22.68 -7.46
C THR A 77 -22.86 -23.93 -7.17
N LYS A 78 -22.38 -25.07 -7.65
CA LYS A 78 -22.90 -26.39 -7.28
C LYS A 78 -21.78 -27.25 -6.69
N GLU A 79 -22.15 -28.13 -5.79
CA GLU A 79 -21.29 -29.06 -5.04
C GLU A 79 -21.68 -30.50 -5.33
N GLY A 80 -20.77 -31.45 -5.07
CA GLY A 80 -20.99 -32.86 -5.29
C GLY A 80 -20.85 -33.24 -6.76
N MET A 81 -19.62 -33.23 -7.25
CA MET A 81 -19.30 -33.61 -8.63
C MET A 81 -19.40 -35.12 -8.82
N SER A 82 -19.92 -35.55 -9.96
CA SER A 82 -19.96 -36.97 -10.34
C SER A 82 -18.62 -37.50 -10.81
N SER A 83 -17.76 -36.62 -11.36
CA SER A 83 -16.44 -36.97 -11.88
C SER A 83 -15.58 -35.70 -12.03
N TRP A 84 -14.27 -35.83 -11.87
CA TRP A 84 -13.29 -34.76 -12.11
C TRP A 84 -13.20 -34.32 -13.58
N TYR A 85 -13.63 -35.16 -14.49
CA TYR A 85 -13.61 -34.90 -15.94
C TYR A 85 -14.86 -34.15 -16.42
N LEU A 86 -15.93 -34.14 -15.61
CA LEU A 86 -17.21 -33.51 -15.96
C LEU A 86 -17.36 -32.15 -15.25
N ILE A 87 -16.75 -31.12 -15.83
CA ILE A 87 -16.69 -29.76 -15.26
C ILE A 87 -17.91 -28.88 -15.58
N TYR A 88 -19.01 -29.48 -15.99
CA TYR A 88 -20.25 -28.78 -16.29
C TYR A 88 -21.19 -28.75 -15.08
N MET A 89 -21.97 -27.67 -14.94
CA MET A 89 -22.91 -27.50 -13.83
C MET A 89 -23.89 -28.68 -13.63
N ASN A 90 -24.21 -29.39 -14.72
CA ASN A 90 -25.09 -30.54 -14.68
C ASN A 90 -24.46 -31.78 -14.02
N SER A 91 -23.16 -31.83 -13.92
CA SER A 91 -22.45 -32.96 -13.30
C SER A 91 -22.41 -32.87 -11.77
N ALA A 92 -22.75 -31.75 -11.17
CA ALA A 92 -22.83 -31.57 -9.73
C ALA A 92 -24.26 -31.66 -9.24
N THR A 93 -24.45 -32.29 -8.08
CA THR A 93 -25.80 -32.71 -7.60
C THR A 93 -26.47 -31.69 -6.70
N LYS A 94 -25.69 -30.94 -5.88
CA LYS A 94 -26.24 -30.03 -4.88
C LYS A 94 -26.03 -28.57 -5.26
N MET A 95 -27.10 -27.78 -5.22
CA MET A 95 -27.05 -26.34 -5.42
C MET A 95 -26.57 -25.67 -4.13
N ASN A 96 -25.50 -24.86 -4.22
CA ASN A 96 -25.00 -24.06 -3.11
C ASN A 96 -25.48 -22.61 -3.19
N SER A 97 -25.31 -21.97 -4.34
CA SER A 97 -25.74 -20.59 -4.54
C SER A 97 -26.02 -20.30 -6.00
N ILE A 98 -26.98 -19.39 -6.20
CA ILE A 98 -27.21 -18.68 -7.45
C ILE A 98 -27.33 -17.22 -7.10
N ASN A 99 -26.50 -16.38 -7.69
CA ASN A 99 -26.50 -14.94 -7.45
C ASN A 99 -26.54 -14.19 -8.77
N GLY A 100 -27.14 -13.02 -8.73
CA GLY A 100 -27.11 -12.07 -9.82
C GLY A 100 -27.02 -10.66 -9.25
N SER A 101 -26.27 -9.80 -9.91
CA SER A 101 -26.20 -8.39 -9.54
C SER A 101 -26.02 -7.50 -10.76
N ALA A 102 -26.54 -6.29 -10.65
CA ALA A 102 -26.35 -5.25 -11.65
C ALA A 102 -25.85 -3.98 -10.96
N THR A 103 -24.94 -3.28 -11.61
CA THR A 103 -24.50 -1.96 -11.16
C THR A 103 -24.35 -1.02 -12.33
N ASN A 104 -24.59 0.26 -12.10
CA ASN A 104 -24.37 1.29 -13.09
C ASN A 104 -23.92 2.60 -12.44
N TRP A 105 -23.15 3.38 -13.18
CA TRP A 105 -22.83 4.75 -12.81
C TRP A 105 -22.77 5.64 -14.04
N ARG A 106 -22.98 6.92 -13.81
CA ARG A 106 -22.94 7.98 -14.82
C ARG A 106 -22.08 9.12 -14.30
N MET A 107 -21.32 9.74 -15.21
CA MET A 107 -20.52 10.92 -14.92
C MET A 107 -20.64 11.91 -16.07
N GLN A 108 -20.79 13.19 -15.74
CA GLN A 108 -20.82 14.30 -16.68
C GLN A 108 -19.84 15.37 -16.21
N SER A 109 -19.18 16.00 -17.15
CA SER A 109 -18.14 16.98 -16.84
C SER A 109 -18.19 18.13 -17.85
N TYR A 110 -18.15 19.35 -17.35
CA TYR A 110 -17.92 20.56 -18.14
C TYR A 110 -16.58 21.12 -17.73
N PHE A 111 -15.75 21.49 -18.70
CA PHE A 111 -14.42 21.99 -18.38
C PHE A 111 -13.96 23.06 -19.36
N GLY A 112 -13.13 23.94 -18.82
CA GLY A 112 -12.48 24.99 -19.58
C GLY A 112 -11.02 25.16 -19.17
N ARG A 113 -10.19 25.56 -20.12
CA ARG A 113 -8.78 25.89 -19.90
C ARG A 113 -8.40 27.13 -20.69
N LEU A 114 -7.68 28.00 -20.00
CA LEU A 114 -7.01 29.15 -20.56
C LEU A 114 -5.51 28.98 -20.38
N ASN A 115 -4.75 28.98 -21.45
CA ASN A 115 -3.30 29.14 -21.43
C ASN A 115 -2.96 30.49 -22.05
N TYR A 116 -2.11 31.25 -21.34
CA TYR A 116 -1.62 32.54 -21.80
C TYR A 116 -0.13 32.62 -21.61
N ALA A 117 0.58 33.10 -22.64
CA ALA A 117 1.99 33.39 -22.56
C ALA A 117 2.29 34.79 -23.11
N TYR A 118 3.01 35.59 -22.34
CA TYR A 118 3.51 36.88 -22.79
C TYR A 118 4.99 36.78 -23.09
N ARG A 119 5.33 37.00 -24.36
CA ARG A 119 6.71 36.92 -24.91
C ARG A 119 7.39 35.57 -24.60
N GLY A 120 6.62 34.50 -24.33
CA GLY A 120 7.17 33.23 -23.88
C GLY A 120 7.87 33.26 -22.52
N LYS A 121 7.83 34.40 -21.78
CA LYS A 121 8.48 34.60 -20.48
C LYS A 121 7.57 34.39 -19.32
N TYR A 122 6.39 35.02 -19.35
CA TYR A 122 5.38 34.95 -18.31
C TYR A 122 4.26 34.00 -18.78
N LEU A 123 4.08 32.94 -18.05
CA LEU A 123 3.15 31.88 -18.40
C LEU A 123 2.05 31.84 -17.36
N PHE A 124 0.82 31.78 -17.81
CA PHE A 124 -0.35 31.64 -16.97
C PHE A 124 -1.26 30.54 -17.52
N GLU A 125 -1.72 29.65 -16.64
CA GLU A 125 -2.73 28.68 -16.98
C GLU A 125 -3.83 28.70 -15.93
N ALA A 126 -5.07 28.68 -16.37
CA ALA A 126 -6.26 28.48 -15.53
C ALA A 126 -7.10 27.35 -16.08
N ASN A 127 -7.49 26.43 -15.23
CA ASN A 127 -8.40 25.34 -15.55
C ASN A 127 -9.57 25.37 -14.57
N VAL A 128 -10.73 25.05 -15.07
CA VAL A 128 -11.91 24.76 -14.26
C VAL A 128 -12.59 23.50 -14.79
N ARG A 129 -12.95 22.62 -13.88
CA ARG A 129 -13.73 21.42 -14.17
C ARG A 129 -14.92 21.34 -13.23
N TYR A 130 -16.10 21.12 -13.78
CA TYR A 130 -17.34 20.94 -13.04
C TYR A 130 -17.88 19.55 -13.33
N ASP A 131 -17.76 18.66 -12.36
CA ASP A 131 -18.03 17.23 -12.51
C ASP A 131 -19.24 16.80 -11.71
N GLY A 132 -20.15 16.04 -12.34
CA GLY A 132 -21.30 15.43 -11.71
C GLY A 132 -21.22 13.91 -11.74
N SER A 133 -21.38 13.26 -10.59
CA SER A 133 -21.33 11.80 -10.45
C SER A 133 -22.60 11.23 -9.84
N SER A 134 -23.16 10.16 -10.42
CA SER A 134 -24.32 9.44 -9.89
C SER A 134 -24.03 8.66 -8.60
N ARG A 135 -22.78 8.58 -8.19
CA ARG A 135 -22.36 7.95 -6.92
C ARG A 135 -22.75 8.76 -5.70
N PHE A 136 -23.12 10.02 -5.90
CA PHE A 136 -23.59 10.96 -4.89
C PHE A 136 -25.06 11.28 -5.07
N SER A 137 -25.70 11.77 -4.01
CA SER A 137 -27.10 12.17 -4.05
C SER A 137 -27.34 13.32 -5.06
N PRO A 138 -28.55 13.55 -5.52
CA PRO A 138 -28.88 14.66 -6.43
C PRO A 138 -28.36 16.01 -5.96
N ASP A 139 -28.39 16.28 -4.65
CA ASP A 139 -28.01 17.56 -4.05
C ASP A 139 -26.49 17.74 -3.90
N SER A 140 -25.72 16.65 -3.84
CA SER A 140 -24.27 16.65 -3.59
C SER A 140 -23.42 16.14 -4.75
N ARG A 141 -24.03 15.80 -5.89
CA ARG A 141 -23.36 15.13 -7.02
C ARG A 141 -22.35 15.99 -7.78
N TRP A 142 -22.47 17.31 -7.71
CA TRP A 142 -21.67 18.23 -8.48
C TRP A 142 -20.51 18.82 -7.67
N GLY A 143 -19.31 18.72 -8.20
CA GLY A 143 -18.10 19.30 -7.63
C GLY A 143 -17.39 20.24 -8.60
N ALA A 144 -16.89 21.37 -8.10
CA ALA A 144 -16.06 22.32 -8.85
C ALA A 144 -14.59 22.17 -8.48
N PHE A 145 -13.75 22.05 -9.51
CA PHE A 145 -12.32 21.78 -9.38
C PHE A 145 -11.50 22.79 -10.20
N PRO A 146 -11.26 24.00 -9.65
CA PRO A 146 -10.41 25.01 -10.26
C PRO A 146 -8.94 24.71 -10.03
N SER A 147 -8.07 25.12 -10.96
CA SER A 147 -6.62 25.17 -10.79
C SER A 147 -5.98 26.32 -11.55
N PHE A 148 -4.88 26.84 -11.02
CA PHE A 148 -4.11 27.94 -11.61
C PHE A 148 -2.63 27.57 -11.56
N SER A 149 -1.90 27.98 -12.59
CA SER A 149 -0.44 27.93 -12.56
C SER A 149 0.19 29.18 -13.13
N LEU A 150 1.32 29.56 -12.55
CA LEU A 150 2.16 30.66 -12.99
C LEU A 150 3.56 30.11 -13.30
N GLY A 151 4.11 30.55 -14.39
CA GLY A 151 5.49 30.25 -14.76
C GLY A 151 6.23 31.53 -15.16
N TRP A 152 7.42 31.70 -14.62
CA TRP A 152 8.31 32.82 -14.98
C TRP A 152 9.63 32.26 -15.46
N ARG A 153 9.93 32.46 -16.75
CA ARG A 153 11.21 32.11 -17.36
C ARG A 153 12.24 33.23 -17.12
N LEU A 154 12.85 33.16 -15.93
CA LEU A 154 13.87 34.13 -15.48
C LEU A 154 15.04 34.23 -16.46
N SER A 155 15.47 33.10 -17.03
CA SER A 155 16.56 33.07 -18.01
C SER A 155 16.33 33.93 -19.26
N GLU A 156 15.07 34.27 -19.56
CA GLU A 156 14.72 35.11 -20.71
C GLU A 156 14.67 36.60 -20.35
N GLU A 157 14.92 36.98 -19.11
CA GLU A 157 14.93 38.35 -18.68
C GLU A 157 16.23 39.09 -19.08
N TYR A 158 16.12 40.40 -19.34
CA TYR A 158 17.24 41.20 -19.76
C TYR A 158 18.39 41.23 -18.75
N PHE A 159 18.05 41.27 -17.46
CA PHE A 159 19.03 41.25 -16.37
C PHE A 159 19.79 39.92 -16.24
N MET A 160 19.28 38.85 -16.87
CA MET A 160 19.94 37.54 -16.93
C MET A 160 20.76 37.33 -18.22
N ALA A 161 20.80 38.30 -19.11
CA ALA A 161 21.48 38.16 -20.39
C ALA A 161 22.97 37.80 -20.25
N GLY A 162 23.66 38.32 -19.23
CA GLY A 162 25.06 38.01 -18.93
C GLY A 162 25.33 36.64 -18.37
N THR A 163 24.29 35.85 -18.01
CA THR A 163 24.45 34.51 -17.46
C THR A 163 24.26 33.39 -18.49
N LYS A 164 23.92 33.72 -19.73
CA LYS A 164 23.54 32.74 -20.78
C LYS A 164 24.63 31.73 -21.12
N ASP A 165 25.90 32.10 -20.94
CA ASP A 165 27.03 31.18 -21.19
C ASP A 165 27.04 29.98 -20.21
N TYR A 166 26.47 30.15 -19.04
CA TYR A 166 26.44 29.11 -18.02
C TYR A 166 25.02 28.62 -17.73
N LEU A 167 24.04 29.54 -17.68
CA LEU A 167 22.66 29.29 -17.32
C LEU A 167 21.77 29.32 -18.57
N SER A 168 21.45 28.16 -19.10
CA SER A 168 20.67 28.01 -20.34
C SER A 168 19.16 28.14 -20.10
N ASN A 169 18.68 27.75 -18.93
CA ASN A 169 17.28 27.84 -18.56
C ASN A 169 17.11 28.01 -17.04
N LEU A 170 16.26 28.94 -16.65
CA LEU A 170 15.81 29.08 -15.26
C LEU A 170 14.36 29.53 -15.28
N LYS A 171 13.48 28.66 -14.68
CA LYS A 171 12.04 28.91 -14.64
C LYS A 171 11.50 28.65 -13.25
N LEU A 172 10.81 29.63 -12.69
CA LEU A 172 10.00 29.47 -11.49
C LEU A 172 8.60 29.03 -11.86
N ARG A 173 8.05 28.11 -11.08
CA ARG A 173 6.67 27.62 -11.18
C ARG A 173 5.95 27.75 -9.85
N LEU A 174 4.71 28.18 -9.92
CA LEU A 174 3.78 28.18 -8.79
C LEU A 174 2.47 27.62 -9.32
N SER A 175 1.90 26.61 -8.64
CA SER A 175 0.57 26.15 -8.97
C SER A 175 -0.25 25.89 -7.71
N TYR A 176 -1.53 26.17 -7.84
CA TYR A 176 -2.54 25.84 -6.84
C TYR A 176 -3.76 25.26 -7.54
N GLY A 177 -4.24 24.14 -7.04
CA GLY A 177 -5.41 23.49 -7.61
C GLY A 177 -6.20 22.67 -6.61
N LYS A 178 -7.49 22.50 -6.94
CA LYS A 178 -8.39 21.58 -6.26
C LYS A 178 -8.72 20.44 -7.23
N SER A 179 -8.55 19.20 -6.80
CA SER A 179 -9.00 18.00 -7.51
C SER A 179 -10.03 17.25 -6.69
N GLY A 180 -10.92 16.52 -7.36
CA GLY A 180 -11.96 15.71 -6.74
C GLY A 180 -11.73 14.22 -6.93
N ASN A 181 -12.17 13.44 -5.96
CA ASN A 181 -12.21 11.99 -6.04
C ASN A 181 -13.64 11.51 -5.69
N ASN A 182 -14.22 10.68 -6.57
CA ASN A 182 -15.53 10.06 -6.37
C ASN A 182 -15.43 8.53 -6.16
N ARG A 183 -14.28 8.06 -5.68
CA ARG A 183 -14.03 6.64 -5.49
C ARG A 183 -14.77 6.12 -4.26
N THR A 184 -16.04 5.83 -4.47
CA THR A 184 -16.92 5.13 -3.52
C THR A 184 -17.71 4.08 -4.29
N SER A 185 -18.37 3.17 -3.57
CA SER A 185 -19.26 2.19 -4.19
C SER A 185 -20.42 2.88 -4.91
N ASP A 186 -20.92 2.25 -5.98
CA ASP A 186 -22.12 2.72 -6.63
C ASP A 186 -23.29 2.68 -5.66
N TYR A 187 -24.14 3.70 -5.69
CA TYR A 187 -25.26 3.88 -4.73
C TYR A 187 -24.86 4.01 -3.26
N ALA A 188 -23.62 4.44 -2.97
CA ALA A 188 -23.13 4.57 -1.59
C ALA A 188 -24.00 5.46 -0.69
N TRP A 189 -24.64 6.49 -1.28
CA TRP A 189 -25.52 7.41 -0.59
C TRP A 189 -26.90 6.84 -0.23
N GLN A 190 -27.32 5.72 -0.87
CA GLN A 190 -28.62 5.10 -0.63
C GLN A 190 -28.60 4.13 0.53
N GLY A 191 -29.68 4.12 1.32
CA GLY A 191 -29.96 3.06 2.27
C GLY A 191 -30.41 1.78 1.53
N THR A 192 -30.03 0.63 2.07
CA THR A 192 -30.40 -0.67 1.48
C THR A 192 -31.10 -1.55 2.51
N TYR A 193 -32.00 -2.37 2.01
CA TYR A 193 -32.66 -3.42 2.79
C TYR A 193 -32.10 -4.78 2.41
N GLY A 194 -31.99 -5.65 3.35
CA GLY A 194 -31.60 -7.05 3.18
C GLY A 194 -32.65 -7.98 3.76
N THR A 195 -32.65 -9.22 3.31
CA THR A 195 -33.51 -10.25 3.90
C THR A 195 -32.98 -10.64 5.29
N ALA A 196 -33.88 -10.72 6.26
CA ALA A 196 -33.58 -11.18 7.61
C ALA A 196 -34.66 -12.18 8.07
N PRO A 197 -34.29 -13.26 8.77
CA PRO A 197 -35.26 -14.17 9.34
C PRO A 197 -36.04 -13.47 10.44
N VAL A 198 -37.36 -13.56 10.39
CA VAL A 198 -38.28 -13.08 11.44
C VAL A 198 -39.21 -14.23 11.87
N VAL A 199 -39.69 -14.20 13.10
CA VAL A 199 -40.64 -15.16 13.60
C VAL A 199 -42.02 -14.52 13.63
N ILE A 200 -42.97 -15.07 12.86
CA ILE A 200 -44.39 -14.67 12.84
C ILE A 200 -45.21 -15.90 13.17
N ASP A 201 -46.06 -15.80 14.16
CA ASP A 201 -46.91 -16.90 14.67
C ASP A 201 -46.12 -18.20 14.98
N GLY A 202 -44.93 -18.05 15.59
CA GLY A 202 -44.06 -19.18 15.94
C GLY A 202 -43.33 -19.82 14.73
N LYS A 203 -43.50 -19.32 13.54
CA LYS A 203 -42.84 -19.82 12.33
C LYS A 203 -41.80 -18.82 11.83
N GLN A 204 -40.60 -19.33 11.56
CA GLN A 204 -39.56 -18.54 10.94
C GLN A 204 -39.90 -18.27 9.48
N THR A 205 -39.95 -17.01 9.10
CA THR A 205 -40.13 -16.53 7.73
C THR A 205 -39.10 -15.46 7.36
N MET A 206 -38.97 -15.16 6.08
CA MET A 206 -38.04 -14.13 5.62
C MET A 206 -38.73 -12.78 5.59
N GLY A 207 -38.22 -11.85 6.38
CA GLY A 207 -38.61 -10.44 6.37
C GLY A 207 -37.55 -9.56 5.71
N LEU A 208 -37.79 -8.25 5.75
CA LEU A 208 -36.82 -7.23 5.32
C LEU A 208 -36.34 -6.43 6.55
N ALA A 209 -35.04 -6.23 6.63
CA ALA A 209 -34.40 -5.35 7.60
C ALA A 209 -33.49 -4.36 6.90
N VAL A 210 -33.29 -3.19 7.51
CA VAL A 210 -32.29 -2.22 7.01
C VAL A 210 -30.91 -2.85 7.15
N SER A 211 -30.20 -3.03 6.03
CA SER A 211 -28.85 -3.59 6.02
C SER A 211 -27.77 -2.51 6.01
N LYS A 212 -28.05 -1.35 5.40
CA LYS A 212 -27.16 -0.19 5.33
C LYS A 212 -27.96 1.11 5.47
N ILE A 213 -27.43 2.03 6.26
CA ILE A 213 -27.99 3.39 6.37
C ILE A 213 -27.52 4.22 5.16
N GLY A 214 -28.41 5.02 4.57
CA GLY A 214 -28.07 5.96 3.51
C GLY A 214 -27.48 7.26 4.07
N ASN A 215 -26.72 7.97 3.23
CA ASN A 215 -26.19 9.30 3.53
C ASN A 215 -26.38 10.24 2.33
N ASN A 216 -27.41 11.07 2.38
CA ASN A 216 -27.71 12.03 1.30
C ASN A 216 -26.70 13.19 1.23
N TYR A 217 -25.89 13.39 2.29
CA TYR A 217 -24.86 14.43 2.36
C TYR A 217 -23.50 13.96 1.86
N LEU A 218 -23.43 12.72 1.36
CA LEU A 218 -22.18 12.17 0.81
C LEU A 218 -21.73 13.00 -0.40
N GLU A 219 -20.53 13.56 -0.33
CA GLU A 219 -19.97 14.45 -1.34
C GLU A 219 -18.56 14.05 -1.79
N TRP A 220 -18.02 14.79 -2.75
CA TRP A 220 -16.69 14.59 -3.30
C TRP A 220 -15.59 14.75 -2.24
N GLU A 221 -14.70 13.78 -2.15
CA GLU A 221 -13.41 13.98 -1.53
C GLU A 221 -12.62 15.00 -2.34
N SER A 222 -11.97 15.94 -1.68
CA SER A 222 -11.27 17.05 -2.34
C SER A 222 -9.82 17.15 -1.88
N THR A 223 -8.90 17.23 -2.83
CA THR A 223 -7.48 17.51 -2.55
C THR A 223 -7.14 18.91 -3.05
N LYS A 224 -6.70 19.78 -2.15
CA LYS A 224 -6.08 21.08 -2.45
C LYS A 224 -4.57 20.90 -2.48
N ALA A 225 -3.93 21.26 -3.58
CA ALA A 225 -2.49 21.12 -3.76
C ALA A 225 -1.87 22.47 -4.08
N LEU A 226 -0.83 22.84 -3.33
CA LEU A 226 0.08 23.94 -3.61
C LEU A 226 1.42 23.35 -4.03
N ASN A 227 1.95 23.76 -5.20
CA ASN A 227 3.28 23.37 -5.65
C ASN A 227 4.10 24.62 -5.98
N VAL A 228 5.37 24.59 -5.57
CA VAL A 228 6.40 25.59 -5.92
C VAL A 228 7.57 24.84 -6.53
N GLY A 229 7.94 25.19 -7.76
CA GLY A 229 8.98 24.48 -8.51
C GLY A 229 9.99 25.42 -9.12
N LEU A 230 11.20 24.93 -9.26
CA LEU A 230 12.30 25.55 -9.96
C LEU A 230 12.85 24.58 -11.01
N ASP A 231 12.76 24.96 -12.28
CA ASP A 231 13.39 24.23 -13.39
C ASP A 231 14.68 24.96 -13.77
N PHE A 232 15.77 24.23 -13.94
CA PHE A 232 17.06 24.81 -14.31
C PHE A 232 17.77 24.01 -15.41
N GLY A 233 18.56 24.70 -16.17
CA GLY A 233 19.46 24.14 -17.18
C GLY A 233 20.75 24.92 -17.23
N PHE A 234 21.88 24.22 -17.17
CA PHE A 234 23.22 24.80 -17.24
C PHE A 234 24.01 24.20 -18.39
N PHE A 235 25.01 24.95 -18.88
CA PHE A 235 25.99 24.51 -19.88
C PHE A 235 25.31 23.97 -21.15
N ASP A 236 24.50 24.78 -21.82
CA ASP A 236 23.71 24.42 -23.00
C ASP A 236 22.76 23.21 -22.71
N ASN A 237 22.14 23.23 -21.52
CA ASN A 237 21.28 22.18 -21.03
C ASN A 237 21.96 20.78 -20.89
N ARG A 238 23.29 20.75 -20.75
CA ARG A 238 23.97 19.50 -20.39
C ARG A 238 23.57 19.04 -18.98
N LEU A 239 23.49 19.96 -18.03
CA LEU A 239 22.91 19.75 -16.73
C LEU A 239 21.49 20.33 -16.72
N THR A 240 20.49 19.49 -16.54
CA THR A 240 19.09 19.90 -16.35
C THR A 240 18.55 19.32 -15.06
N GLY A 241 17.61 20.02 -14.44
CA GLY A 241 16.95 19.49 -13.27
C GLY A 241 15.75 20.32 -12.86
N GLU A 242 15.05 19.77 -11.91
CA GLU A 242 13.91 20.39 -11.27
C GLU A 242 13.93 20.11 -9.78
N VAL A 243 13.46 21.06 -9.01
CA VAL A 243 13.20 20.94 -7.58
C VAL A 243 11.78 21.43 -7.35
N GLU A 244 10.96 20.61 -6.71
CA GLU A 244 9.57 20.93 -6.44
C GLU A 244 9.24 20.64 -4.98
N TYR A 245 8.64 21.62 -4.32
CA TYR A 245 7.98 21.48 -3.03
C TYR A 245 6.47 21.42 -3.24
N TYR A 246 5.81 20.47 -2.61
CA TYR A 246 4.37 20.37 -2.62
C TYR A 246 3.77 20.28 -1.21
N ASN A 247 2.53 20.79 -1.10
CA ASN A 247 1.68 20.61 0.06
C ASN A 247 0.26 20.27 -0.42
N LYS A 248 -0.18 19.03 -0.16
CA LYS A 248 -1.47 18.48 -0.58
C LYS A 248 -2.31 18.21 0.66
N ASN A 249 -3.44 18.89 0.77
CA ASN A 249 -4.41 18.66 1.85
C ASN A 249 -5.67 18.02 1.27
N THR A 250 -5.92 16.77 1.63
CA THR A 250 -7.10 16.00 1.22
C THR A 250 -8.13 16.07 2.32
N THR A 251 -9.30 16.59 2.01
CA THR A 251 -10.42 16.80 2.93
C THR A 251 -11.63 16.01 2.50
N GLY A 252 -12.49 15.66 3.45
CA GLY A 252 -13.70 14.91 3.17
C GLY A 252 -13.42 13.48 2.66
N ILE A 253 -12.37 12.85 3.16
CA ILE A 253 -12.02 11.48 2.77
C ILE A 253 -13.18 10.54 3.12
N LEU A 254 -13.53 9.69 2.16
CA LEU A 254 -14.68 8.80 2.21
C LEU A 254 -14.35 7.53 3.01
N PHE A 255 -14.98 7.38 4.15
CA PHE A 255 -14.87 6.19 4.99
C PHE A 255 -16.23 5.65 5.40
N THR A 256 -16.26 4.35 5.67
CA THR A 256 -17.37 3.68 6.35
C THR A 256 -16.93 3.39 7.78
N PRO A 257 -17.32 4.19 8.77
CA PRO A 257 -16.86 4.02 10.14
C PRO A 257 -17.43 2.74 10.77
N SER A 258 -16.76 2.23 11.80
CA SER A 258 -17.33 1.18 12.63
C SER A 258 -18.51 1.72 13.44
N ILE A 259 -19.55 0.92 13.62
CA ILE A 259 -20.73 1.26 14.43
C ILE A 259 -20.93 0.24 15.54
N TYR A 260 -21.53 0.67 16.63
CA TYR A 260 -21.88 -0.23 17.71
C TYR A 260 -22.95 -1.23 17.24
N MET A 261 -22.77 -2.51 17.53
CA MET A 261 -23.73 -3.56 17.16
C MET A 261 -25.11 -3.34 17.78
N THR A 262 -25.19 -2.60 18.88
CA THR A 262 -26.45 -2.20 19.55
C THR A 262 -27.33 -1.28 18.70
N MET A 263 -26.77 -0.64 17.64
CA MET A 263 -27.55 0.18 16.70
C MET A 263 -28.46 -0.65 15.79
N GLY A 264 -28.30 -1.97 15.74
CA GLY A 264 -29.14 -2.88 14.96
C GLY A 264 -28.90 -2.86 13.46
N PHE A 265 -27.87 -2.18 12.98
CA PHE A 265 -27.48 -2.12 11.56
C PHE A 265 -26.24 -2.98 11.30
N LYS A 266 -26.18 -3.58 10.12
CA LYS A 266 -25.01 -4.39 9.75
C LYS A 266 -23.84 -3.51 9.29
N THR A 267 -24.10 -2.40 8.63
CA THR A 267 -23.07 -1.53 8.04
C THR A 267 -23.44 -0.07 8.22
N ALA A 268 -22.46 0.75 8.63
CA ALA A 268 -22.61 2.20 8.70
C ALA A 268 -22.79 2.83 7.32
N ALA A 269 -23.27 4.06 7.29
CA ALA A 269 -23.20 4.90 6.11
C ALA A 269 -21.74 5.26 5.79
N THR A 270 -21.43 5.42 4.50
CA THR A 270 -20.17 6.05 4.09
C THR A 270 -20.26 7.56 4.35
N GLU A 271 -19.23 8.14 4.93
CA GLU A 271 -19.18 9.55 5.34
C GLU A 271 -17.88 10.23 4.93
N ASN A 272 -17.91 11.57 4.83
CA ASN A 272 -16.74 12.41 4.57
C ASN A 272 -16.10 12.86 5.90
N ILE A 273 -15.25 12.03 6.51
CA ILE A 273 -14.90 12.17 7.93
C ILE A 273 -13.40 12.38 8.23
N ALA A 274 -12.53 12.26 7.26
CA ALA A 274 -11.11 12.40 7.51
C ALA A 274 -10.43 13.49 6.67
N GLU A 275 -9.35 14.05 7.21
CA GLU A 275 -8.45 14.96 6.52
C GLU A 275 -7.01 14.47 6.67
N VAL A 276 -6.27 14.42 5.56
CA VAL A 276 -4.87 13.99 5.51
C VAL A 276 -4.04 15.01 4.77
N ASN A 277 -2.96 15.44 5.37
CA ASN A 277 -1.97 16.29 4.75
C ASN A 277 -0.77 15.48 4.25
N ASN A 278 -0.34 15.74 3.03
CA ASN A 278 0.89 15.21 2.43
C ASN A 278 1.74 16.38 1.95
N LYS A 279 2.96 16.48 2.44
CA LYS A 279 3.93 17.48 2.00
C LYS A 279 5.27 16.85 1.74
N GLY A 280 5.97 17.38 0.75
CA GLY A 280 7.23 16.78 0.35
C GLY A 280 8.06 17.63 -0.57
N LEU A 281 9.21 17.08 -0.89
CA LEU A 281 10.20 17.64 -1.81
C LEU A 281 10.52 16.60 -2.87
N GLU A 282 10.53 17.03 -4.12
CA GLU A 282 10.94 16.21 -5.25
C GLU A 282 12.11 16.90 -5.97
N VAL A 283 13.11 16.11 -6.30
CA VAL A 283 14.32 16.58 -7.01
C VAL A 283 14.61 15.62 -8.15
N SER A 284 14.82 16.17 -9.34
CA SER A 284 15.27 15.42 -10.51
C SER A 284 16.44 16.15 -11.13
N ILE A 285 17.52 15.43 -11.41
CA ILE A 285 18.74 15.99 -12.01
C ILE A 285 19.20 15.07 -13.13
N LYS A 286 19.58 15.64 -14.25
CA LYS A 286 20.10 14.90 -15.38
C LYS A 286 21.32 15.62 -15.99
N TRP A 287 22.39 14.88 -16.19
CA TRP A 287 23.57 15.33 -16.90
C TRP A 287 23.74 14.55 -18.21
N ASN A 288 23.79 15.24 -19.33
CA ASN A 288 24.07 14.67 -20.65
C ASN A 288 25.32 15.33 -21.23
N SER A 289 26.27 14.54 -21.66
CA SER A 289 27.45 15.06 -22.30
C SER A 289 28.10 14.03 -23.24
N HIS A 290 29.09 14.47 -24.00
CA HIS A 290 29.87 13.62 -24.88
C HIS A 290 31.33 14.02 -24.88
N ILE A 291 32.19 13.05 -25.10
CA ILE A 291 33.63 13.21 -25.30
C ILE A 291 33.94 12.44 -26.58
N HIS A 292 34.14 13.17 -27.70
CA HIS A 292 34.25 12.57 -29.03
C HIS A 292 33.04 11.61 -29.31
N ASP A 293 33.31 10.34 -29.59
CA ASP A 293 32.28 9.33 -29.88
C ASP A 293 31.63 8.72 -28.62
N PHE A 294 32.10 9.09 -27.41
CA PHE A 294 31.57 8.59 -26.17
C PHE A 294 30.50 9.53 -25.62
N CYS A 295 29.24 9.11 -25.68
CA CYS A 295 28.11 9.84 -25.09
C CYS A 295 27.72 9.21 -23.78
N TYR A 296 27.40 10.03 -22.78
CA TYR A 296 26.94 9.57 -21.49
C TYR A 296 25.81 10.44 -20.94
N SER A 297 24.89 9.78 -20.27
CA SER A 297 23.77 10.39 -19.56
C SER A 297 23.68 9.81 -18.16
N LEU A 298 23.70 10.68 -17.17
CA LEU A 298 23.51 10.36 -15.75
C LEU A 298 22.23 11.04 -15.28
N GLY A 299 21.29 10.31 -14.74
CA GLY A 299 20.06 10.85 -14.18
C GLY A 299 19.86 10.36 -12.75
N GLY A 300 19.32 11.22 -11.92
CA GLY A 300 18.93 10.88 -10.56
C GLY A 300 17.62 11.58 -10.19
N ASN A 301 16.80 10.89 -9.43
CA ASN A 301 15.60 11.47 -8.82
C ASN A 301 15.54 11.10 -7.35
N PHE A 302 14.99 12.00 -6.57
CA PHE A 302 14.76 11.82 -5.14
C PHE A 302 13.42 12.45 -4.77
N SER A 303 12.63 11.74 -3.98
CA SER A 303 11.36 12.22 -3.44
C SER A 303 11.30 11.96 -1.95
N TYR A 304 10.90 12.95 -1.19
CA TYR A 304 10.56 12.87 0.22
C TYR A 304 9.11 13.23 0.42
N ASN A 305 8.36 12.39 1.13
CA ASN A 305 6.97 12.62 1.49
C ASN A 305 6.76 12.44 2.99
N LYS A 306 6.06 13.37 3.61
CA LYS A 306 5.54 13.27 4.97
C LYS A 306 4.03 13.36 4.93
N ASN A 307 3.35 12.31 5.37
CA ASN A 307 1.90 12.33 5.55
C ASN A 307 1.52 12.49 7.03
N ARG A 308 0.32 13.01 7.28
CA ARG A 308 -0.25 13.14 8.61
C ARG A 308 -1.77 13.17 8.52
N VAL A 309 -2.43 12.47 9.41
CA VAL A 309 -3.87 12.61 9.65
C VAL A 309 -4.08 13.88 10.44
N GLU A 310 -4.76 14.88 9.84
CA GLU A 310 -5.00 16.18 10.48
C GLU A 310 -6.29 16.16 11.28
N LYS A 311 -7.34 15.49 10.76
CA LYS A 311 -8.64 15.37 11.42
C LYS A 311 -9.30 14.04 11.12
N TYR A 312 -10.04 13.56 12.10
CA TYR A 312 -10.92 12.41 11.96
C TYR A 312 -12.21 12.67 12.75
N LYS A 313 -13.35 12.66 12.06
CA LYS A 313 -14.68 12.97 12.62
C LYS A 313 -15.56 11.73 12.81
N GLY A 314 -15.08 10.55 12.42
CA GLY A 314 -15.82 9.31 12.59
C GLY A 314 -15.86 8.84 14.04
N ALA A 315 -16.63 7.80 14.29
CA ALA A 315 -16.68 7.16 15.61
C ALA A 315 -15.29 6.64 16.00
N LEU A 316 -14.78 7.11 17.11
CA LEU A 316 -13.55 6.60 17.70
C LEU A 316 -13.90 5.37 18.53
N GLN A 317 -13.11 4.32 18.40
CA GLN A 317 -13.16 3.23 19.36
C GLN A 317 -12.56 3.75 20.68
N LYS A 318 -13.35 3.68 21.72
CA LYS A 318 -12.94 4.05 23.06
C LYS A 318 -12.71 2.78 23.84
N TYR A 319 -11.54 2.67 24.41
CA TYR A 319 -11.24 1.64 25.39
C TYR A 319 -11.38 2.22 26.80
N TRP A 320 -12.06 1.49 27.66
CA TRP A 320 -12.13 1.81 29.07
C TRP A 320 -11.09 0.97 29.80
N GLY A 321 -10.11 1.63 30.43
CA GLY A 321 -9.26 0.98 31.38
C GLY A 321 -10.05 0.50 32.61
N GLU A 322 -9.48 -0.40 33.38
CA GLU A 322 -10.10 -0.94 34.61
C GLU A 322 -10.36 0.17 35.66
N ASP A 323 -9.67 1.30 35.54
CA ASP A 323 -9.84 2.51 36.35
C ASP A 323 -10.99 3.42 35.87
N GLY A 324 -11.73 3.02 34.84
CA GLY A 324 -12.80 3.82 34.24
C GLY A 324 -12.34 5.02 33.41
N GLN A 325 -11.05 5.12 33.08
CA GLN A 325 -10.47 6.17 32.25
C GLN A 325 -10.31 5.74 30.79
N TYR A 326 -10.34 6.71 29.88
CA TYR A 326 -10.08 6.45 28.46
C TYR A 326 -8.59 6.34 28.20
N VAL A 327 -8.15 5.21 27.65
CA VAL A 327 -6.74 4.96 27.38
C VAL A 327 -6.35 5.32 25.95
N ASN A 328 -7.22 5.17 24.94
CA ASN A 328 -6.90 5.53 23.55
C ASN A 328 -8.13 5.95 22.75
N ASN A 329 -7.94 6.95 21.88
CA ASN A 329 -8.91 7.41 20.89
C ASN A 329 -8.40 7.14 19.49
N PHE A 330 -8.73 6.00 18.91
CA PHE A 330 -8.38 5.68 17.53
C PHE A 330 -9.55 5.02 16.81
N ALA A 331 -9.53 5.08 15.48
CA ALA A 331 -10.50 4.39 14.65
C ALA A 331 -9.84 3.22 13.91
N GLU A 332 -10.49 2.08 13.95
CA GLU A 332 -10.18 1.00 13.01
C GLU A 332 -10.84 1.30 11.67
N VAL A 333 -10.03 1.33 10.61
CA VAL A 333 -10.48 1.53 9.25
C VAL A 333 -10.21 0.26 8.47
N SER A 334 -11.28 -0.43 8.12
CA SER A 334 -11.21 -1.69 7.37
C SER A 334 -11.35 -1.53 5.86
N GLU A 335 -11.73 -0.33 5.37
CA GLU A 335 -12.03 -0.11 3.96
C GLU A 335 -11.04 0.86 3.29
N ASN A 336 -10.96 0.80 1.96
CA ASN A 336 -10.13 1.64 1.09
C ASN A 336 -8.60 1.43 1.15
N GLY A 337 -8.12 0.28 1.59
CA GLY A 337 -6.69 -0.07 1.54
C GLY A 337 -5.83 0.61 2.61
N PHE A 338 -6.45 1.30 3.56
CA PHE A 338 -5.79 1.81 4.75
C PHE A 338 -5.95 0.80 5.89
N GLY A 339 -5.41 -0.40 5.71
CA GLY A 339 -5.42 -1.38 6.79
C GLY A 339 -4.71 -0.82 8.03
N GLY A 340 -5.41 -0.80 9.18
CA GLY A 340 -4.84 -0.32 10.42
C GLY A 340 -5.71 0.73 11.13
N ARG A 341 -5.13 1.39 12.11
CA ARG A 341 -5.80 2.39 12.95
C ARG A 341 -5.50 3.80 12.44
N ILE A 342 -6.49 4.69 12.48
CA ILE A 342 -6.33 6.09 12.14
C ILE A 342 -6.47 6.91 13.41
N ALA A 343 -5.47 7.74 13.71
CA ALA A 343 -5.51 8.69 14.81
C ALA A 343 -5.01 10.06 14.34
N GLU A 344 -5.62 11.15 14.85
CA GLU A 344 -5.19 12.51 14.58
C GLU A 344 -3.76 12.73 15.07
N GLY A 345 -2.94 13.37 14.25
CA GLY A 345 -1.55 13.64 14.55
C GLY A 345 -0.57 12.55 14.14
N TYR A 346 -1.02 11.36 13.83
CA TYR A 346 -0.20 10.22 13.41
C TYR A 346 -0.11 10.09 11.90
N MET A 347 0.81 9.24 11.44
CA MET A 347 0.94 8.96 10.02
C MET A 347 -0.19 8.02 9.56
N LEU A 348 -0.65 8.21 8.35
CA LEU A 348 -1.52 7.23 7.72
C LEU A 348 -0.72 5.93 7.49
N GLY A 349 -1.30 4.78 7.89
CA GLY A 349 -0.62 3.49 7.80
C GLY A 349 0.49 3.28 8.84
N GLU A 350 0.52 4.10 9.90
CA GLU A 350 1.40 3.85 11.04
C GLU A 350 1.02 2.56 11.75
N THR A 351 2.02 1.75 12.06
CA THR A 351 1.78 0.44 12.69
C THR A 351 1.40 0.61 14.15
N TYR A 352 0.37 -0.14 14.58
CA TYR A 352 -0.13 -0.17 15.96
C TYR A 352 0.10 -1.58 16.51
N ILE A 353 1.08 -1.71 17.41
CA ILE A 353 1.70 -2.98 17.78
C ILE A 353 2.05 -3.03 19.26
N TYR A 354 2.33 -4.23 19.76
CA TYR A 354 2.93 -4.39 21.08
C TYR A 354 4.38 -3.91 21.06
N LYS A 355 4.80 -3.30 22.16
CA LYS A 355 6.21 -3.03 22.44
C LYS A 355 6.76 -4.13 23.33
N VAL A 356 7.91 -4.68 22.96
CA VAL A 356 8.58 -5.67 23.78
C VAL A 356 9.16 -4.98 25.01
N TYR A 357 8.90 -5.53 26.19
CA TYR A 357 9.48 -5.05 27.43
C TYR A 357 11.00 -5.31 27.42
N ARG A 358 11.78 -4.27 27.62
CA ARG A 358 13.25 -4.36 27.70
C ARG A 358 13.71 -3.86 29.05
N GLY A 359 14.01 -4.80 29.96
CA GLY A 359 14.56 -4.50 31.27
C GLY A 359 16.05 -4.10 31.22
N ASN A 360 16.59 -3.73 32.37
CA ASN A 360 18.00 -3.39 32.49
C ASN A 360 18.90 -4.63 32.67
N GLY A 361 18.32 -5.80 32.94
CA GLY A 361 19.06 -7.08 33.18
C GLY A 361 19.84 -7.12 34.47
N ASN A 362 19.58 -6.22 35.43
CA ASN A 362 20.23 -6.18 36.72
C ASN A 362 19.32 -6.84 37.77
N TYR A 363 19.81 -7.90 38.35
CA TYR A 363 19.11 -8.64 39.40
C TYR A 363 19.99 -8.56 40.66
N ASP A 364 19.59 -7.73 41.62
CA ASP A 364 20.41 -7.42 42.81
C ASP A 364 20.39 -8.51 43.88
N GLY A 365 19.54 -9.51 43.76
CA GLY A 365 19.43 -10.62 44.71
C GLY A 365 18.88 -10.23 46.09
N SER A 366 18.42 -9.00 46.27
CA SER A 366 17.86 -8.50 47.55
C SER A 366 16.48 -9.10 47.88
N GLY A 367 15.81 -9.72 46.89
CA GLY A 367 14.44 -10.16 47.01
C GLY A 367 13.40 -9.06 46.94
N ILE A 368 13.84 -7.82 46.68
CA ILE A 368 12.96 -6.67 46.44
C ILE A 368 12.65 -6.60 44.93
N LEU A 369 11.37 -6.47 44.57
CA LEU A 369 10.97 -6.36 43.20
C LEU A 369 11.39 -4.99 42.61
N ASP A 370 12.28 -5.04 41.61
CA ASP A 370 12.56 -3.88 40.74
C ASP A 370 11.78 -4.02 39.42
N LEU A 371 10.85 -3.10 39.18
CA LEU A 371 10.03 -3.08 37.97
C LEU A 371 10.85 -2.79 36.71
N ASN A 372 12.05 -2.21 36.83
CA ASN A 372 12.94 -1.92 35.70
C ASN A 372 13.93 -3.07 35.41
N ALA A 373 13.98 -4.08 36.28
CA ALA A 373 14.74 -5.29 36.01
C ALA A 373 14.11 -6.10 34.87
N GLY A 374 14.49 -7.33 34.69
CA GLY A 374 13.95 -8.21 33.65
C GLY A 374 14.85 -8.30 32.40
N PRO A 375 14.44 -9.10 31.41
CA PRO A 375 15.28 -9.42 30.26
C PRO A 375 15.58 -8.19 29.40
N LYS A 376 16.87 -8.04 28.99
CA LYS A 376 17.34 -6.88 28.20
C LYS A 376 16.76 -6.80 26.79
N ASP A 377 16.49 -7.94 26.18
CA ASP A 377 15.97 -8.06 24.82
C ASP A 377 14.50 -8.48 24.78
N GLY A 378 13.87 -8.56 25.94
CA GLY A 378 12.48 -8.95 26.10
C GLY A 378 12.22 -10.46 26.06
N VAL A 379 13.23 -11.29 25.81
CA VAL A 379 13.10 -12.75 25.81
C VAL A 379 13.53 -13.31 27.16
N ILE A 380 12.72 -14.14 27.80
CA ILE A 380 13.04 -14.81 29.07
C ILE A 380 14.12 -15.87 28.80
N ARG A 381 15.41 -15.53 29.00
CA ARG A 381 16.52 -16.41 28.62
C ARG A 381 17.13 -17.16 29.78
N THR A 382 17.19 -16.55 30.94
CA THR A 382 17.94 -17.01 32.08
C THR A 382 17.01 -17.40 33.24
N GLU A 383 17.57 -18.13 34.22
CA GLU A 383 16.90 -18.41 35.48
C GLU A 383 16.60 -17.14 36.27
N GLN A 384 17.48 -16.11 36.13
CA GLN A 384 17.27 -14.80 36.76
C GLN A 384 16.10 -14.04 36.12
N ASP A 385 15.99 -14.06 34.78
CA ASP A 385 14.81 -13.51 34.08
C ASP A 385 13.52 -14.19 34.56
N MET A 386 13.56 -15.51 34.68
CA MET A 386 12.40 -16.28 35.11
C MET A 386 12.06 -16.04 36.60
N ALA A 387 13.07 -15.86 37.45
CA ALA A 387 12.86 -15.52 38.85
C ALA A 387 12.19 -14.15 39.00
N TRP A 388 12.63 -13.16 38.20
CA TRP A 388 12.01 -11.85 38.15
C TRP A 388 10.53 -11.94 37.70
N VAL A 389 10.23 -12.69 36.64
CA VAL A 389 8.85 -12.90 36.17
C VAL A 389 7.96 -13.52 37.27
N LYS A 390 8.50 -14.47 38.03
CA LYS A 390 7.77 -15.08 39.15
C LYS A 390 7.49 -14.07 40.26
N MET A 391 8.47 -13.25 40.64
CA MET A 391 8.30 -12.18 41.64
C MET A 391 7.24 -11.16 41.18
N MET A 392 7.23 -10.79 39.89
CA MET A 392 6.21 -9.94 39.33
C MET A 392 4.81 -10.54 39.50
N MET A 393 4.63 -11.82 39.13
CA MET A 393 3.35 -12.52 39.27
C MET A 393 2.90 -12.67 40.73
N GLU A 394 3.83 -12.97 41.64
CA GLU A 394 3.58 -13.02 43.08
C GLU A 394 3.15 -11.66 43.66
N SER A 395 3.63 -10.57 43.04
CA SER A 395 3.25 -9.19 43.39
C SER A 395 1.93 -8.73 42.72
N GLY A 396 1.24 -9.63 42.01
CA GLY A 396 -0.08 -9.35 41.41
C GLY A 396 -0.06 -8.98 39.93
N TYR A 397 1.12 -8.83 39.32
CA TYR A 397 1.23 -8.53 37.87
C TYR A 397 0.90 -9.76 37.03
N LYS A 398 0.45 -9.53 35.81
CA LYS A 398 0.13 -10.56 34.82
C LYS A 398 0.93 -10.35 33.55
N PHE A 399 1.13 -11.40 32.76
CA PHE A 399 1.82 -11.32 31.46
C PHE A 399 0.91 -11.94 30.39
N ALA A 400 0.34 -11.11 29.52
CA ALA A 400 -0.68 -11.49 28.51
C ALA A 400 -1.81 -12.33 29.13
N GLY A 401 -2.29 -11.90 30.29
CA GLY A 401 -3.30 -12.59 31.09
C GLY A 401 -2.82 -13.82 31.84
N ASN A 402 -1.53 -14.19 31.77
CA ASN A 402 -1.01 -15.33 32.50
C ASN A 402 -0.63 -14.94 33.93
N THR A 403 -1.04 -15.77 34.90
CA THR A 403 -0.79 -15.59 36.33
C THR A 403 0.19 -16.62 36.89
N GLN A 404 0.72 -17.51 36.05
CA GLN A 404 1.67 -18.55 36.43
C GLN A 404 2.64 -18.91 35.31
N VAL A 405 3.79 -19.43 35.70
CA VAL A 405 4.80 -19.93 34.77
C VAL A 405 4.53 -21.39 34.44
N ALA A 406 4.33 -21.70 33.15
CA ALA A 406 4.13 -23.06 32.65
C ALA A 406 4.51 -23.15 31.16
N LYS A 407 4.90 -24.33 30.66
CA LYS A 407 5.29 -24.57 29.25
C LYS A 407 4.19 -24.18 28.25
N ASN A 408 2.93 -24.29 28.61
CA ASN A 408 1.76 -23.93 27.79
C ASN A 408 1.24 -22.50 28.02
N GLN A 409 1.89 -21.76 28.89
CA GLN A 409 1.59 -20.35 29.21
C GLN A 409 2.84 -19.48 28.97
N LEU A 410 3.37 -18.87 30.02
CA LEU A 410 4.63 -18.12 29.95
C LEU A 410 5.80 -19.01 30.35
N TRP A 411 6.85 -19.07 29.52
CA TRP A 411 7.98 -19.97 29.71
C TRP A 411 9.28 -19.38 29.20
N TYR A 412 10.39 -20.05 29.45
CA TYR A 412 11.69 -19.72 28.87
C TYR A 412 11.60 -19.60 27.35
N GLY A 413 12.18 -18.52 26.81
CA GLY A 413 12.17 -18.17 25.40
C GLY A 413 10.93 -17.41 24.93
N ASP A 414 9.97 -17.11 25.82
CA ASP A 414 8.84 -16.25 25.47
C ASP A 414 9.22 -14.77 25.50
N LEU A 415 8.55 -13.99 24.66
CA LEU A 415 8.61 -12.54 24.66
C LEU A 415 7.74 -11.97 25.78
N ASN A 416 8.29 -11.02 26.51
CA ASN A 416 7.54 -10.16 27.40
C ASN A 416 7.19 -8.87 26.67
N TYR A 417 5.95 -8.43 26.80
CA TYR A 417 5.48 -7.16 26.26
C TYR A 417 5.40 -6.11 27.37
N GLN A 418 5.45 -4.86 26.98
CA GLN A 418 5.37 -3.72 27.88
C GLN A 418 3.92 -3.53 28.35
N ASP A 419 3.75 -3.14 29.61
CA ASP A 419 2.51 -2.55 30.12
C ASP A 419 2.53 -1.06 29.77
N THR A 420 1.77 -0.66 28.74
CA THR A 420 1.74 0.70 28.23
C THR A 420 0.68 1.57 28.91
N ASN A 421 -0.36 0.93 29.45
CA ASN A 421 -1.48 1.59 30.09
C ASN A 421 -1.35 1.67 31.63
N GLY A 422 -0.43 0.90 32.24
CA GLY A 422 -0.15 0.89 33.66
C GLY A 422 -1.15 0.10 34.50
N ASP A 423 -1.88 -0.85 33.89
CA ASP A 423 -2.91 -1.66 34.58
C ASP A 423 -2.35 -2.89 35.29
N GLY A 424 -1.04 -3.15 35.16
CA GLY A 424 -0.35 -4.28 35.75
C GLY A 424 -0.48 -5.60 34.97
N ASN A 425 -1.05 -5.56 33.76
CA ASN A 425 -1.18 -6.71 32.87
C ASN A 425 -0.33 -6.53 31.60
N TYR A 426 0.92 -6.90 31.64
CA TYR A 426 1.93 -6.74 30.60
C TYR A 426 1.55 -7.49 29.31
N GLY A 427 1.25 -6.79 28.23
CA GLY A 427 1.02 -7.36 26.90
C GLY A 427 -0.39 -7.90 26.67
N ASP A 428 -1.39 -7.30 27.25
CA ASP A 428 -2.79 -7.54 26.90
C ASP A 428 -3.22 -6.69 25.68
N SER A 429 -4.47 -6.78 25.27
CA SER A 429 -4.97 -6.07 24.07
C SER A 429 -4.89 -4.53 24.17
N ASN A 430 -4.67 -3.99 25.36
CA ASN A 430 -4.67 -2.57 25.67
C ASN A 430 -3.27 -1.95 25.62
N ASP A 431 -2.26 -2.80 25.59
CA ASP A 431 -0.84 -2.44 25.59
C ASP A 431 -0.26 -2.19 24.19
N GLN A 432 -1.10 -2.16 23.18
CA GLN A 432 -0.66 -1.77 21.85
C GLN A 432 -0.51 -0.26 21.76
N ASP A 433 0.48 0.21 21.00
CA ASP A 433 0.76 1.62 20.76
C ASP A 433 1.31 1.84 19.35
N PHE A 434 1.26 3.08 18.88
CA PHE A 434 1.85 3.46 17.60
C PHE A 434 3.39 3.33 17.66
N SER A 435 3.96 2.69 16.64
CA SER A 435 5.41 2.43 16.60
C SER A 435 6.26 3.64 16.18
N GLY A 436 5.64 4.69 15.63
CA GLY A 436 6.35 5.80 14.98
C GLY A 436 6.81 5.47 13.55
N HIS A 437 6.48 4.28 13.05
CA HIS A 437 6.85 3.81 11.74
C HIS A 437 5.62 3.45 10.90
N SER A 438 5.73 3.62 9.59
CA SER A 438 4.70 3.26 8.61
C SER A 438 5.25 2.26 7.62
N ASN A 439 4.38 1.45 7.04
CA ASN A 439 4.72 0.59 5.91
C ASN A 439 4.83 1.36 4.58
N MET A 440 4.55 2.67 4.58
CA MET A 440 4.72 3.54 3.43
C MET A 440 6.10 4.20 3.44
N PRO A 441 6.90 4.05 2.38
CA PRO A 441 8.20 4.71 2.28
C PRO A 441 8.09 6.23 2.36
N LYS A 442 8.97 6.86 3.14
CA LYS A 442 9.13 8.32 3.20
C LYS A 442 10.02 8.85 2.08
N TYR A 443 10.96 8.04 1.62
CA TYR A 443 11.95 8.39 0.60
C TYR A 443 11.88 7.42 -0.57
N TYR A 444 11.85 7.98 -1.79
CA TYR A 444 12.06 7.23 -3.02
C TYR A 444 13.23 7.83 -3.77
N PHE A 445 14.05 7.00 -4.37
CA PHE A 445 15.18 7.46 -5.16
C PHE A 445 15.47 6.50 -6.31
N GLY A 446 15.96 7.08 -7.38
CA GLY A 446 16.34 6.34 -8.57
C GLY A 446 17.58 6.92 -9.19
N PHE A 447 18.34 6.08 -9.87
CA PHE A 447 19.50 6.48 -10.64
C PHE A 447 19.51 5.73 -11.96
N ASN A 448 19.68 6.45 -13.04
CA ASN A 448 19.80 5.92 -14.38
C ASN A 448 21.11 6.32 -15.04
N LEU A 449 21.79 5.37 -15.62
CA LEU A 449 23.01 5.52 -16.39
C LEU A 449 22.76 5.07 -17.81
N SER A 450 23.15 5.89 -18.80
CA SER A 450 23.19 5.48 -20.20
C SER A 450 24.52 5.89 -20.81
N LEU A 451 25.19 4.94 -21.43
CA LEU A 451 26.47 5.13 -22.08
C LEU A 451 26.36 4.67 -23.53
N SER A 452 26.99 5.37 -24.45
CA SER A 452 27.17 4.86 -25.80
C SER A 452 28.56 5.22 -26.33
N TYR A 453 29.17 4.26 -26.99
CA TYR A 453 30.44 4.42 -27.66
C TYR A 453 30.42 3.76 -29.04
N LYS A 454 30.47 4.55 -30.08
CA LYS A 454 30.33 4.07 -31.47
C LYS A 454 29.06 3.23 -31.62
N ASN A 455 29.21 1.91 -31.77
CA ASN A 455 28.14 0.97 -32.02
C ASN A 455 27.63 0.28 -30.73
N PHE A 456 28.28 0.49 -29.62
CA PHE A 456 27.88 -0.09 -28.33
C PHE A 456 27.01 0.87 -27.53
N ASP A 457 25.99 0.36 -26.88
CA ASP A 457 25.19 1.06 -25.90
C ASP A 457 25.06 0.23 -24.62
N PHE A 458 25.02 0.93 -23.49
CA PHE A 458 24.83 0.37 -22.17
C PHE A 458 23.84 1.22 -21.38
N SER A 459 22.94 0.60 -20.67
CA SER A 459 22.09 1.30 -19.71
C SER A 459 21.94 0.50 -18.41
N ALA A 460 21.81 1.23 -17.30
CA ALA A 460 21.54 0.65 -16.00
C ALA A 460 20.52 1.53 -15.25
N LEU A 461 19.60 0.86 -14.54
CA LEU A 461 18.57 1.50 -13.71
C LEU A 461 18.65 0.93 -12.30
N LEU A 462 18.87 1.82 -11.34
CA LEU A 462 18.72 1.52 -9.92
C LEU A 462 17.49 2.24 -9.36
N SER A 463 16.79 1.61 -8.44
CA SER A 463 15.69 2.22 -7.71
C SER A 463 15.71 1.77 -6.26
N GLY A 464 15.27 2.62 -5.36
CA GLY A 464 15.20 2.31 -3.96
C GLY A 464 14.11 3.07 -3.23
N ALA A 465 13.77 2.56 -2.06
CA ALA A 465 12.88 3.22 -1.12
C ALA A 465 13.44 3.08 0.29
N ALA A 466 13.16 4.06 1.13
CA ALA A 466 13.64 4.09 2.50
C ALA A 466 12.67 4.82 3.44
N GLY A 467 12.92 4.69 4.75
CA GLY A 467 12.12 5.35 5.78
C GLY A 467 10.78 4.67 6.01
N PHE A 468 10.71 3.35 5.85
CA PHE A 468 9.52 2.55 6.15
C PHE A 468 9.91 1.25 6.84
N HIS A 469 8.95 0.67 7.55
CA HIS A 469 9.12 -0.59 8.26
C HIS A 469 8.00 -1.56 7.91
N LEU A 470 8.32 -2.84 7.99
CA LEU A 470 7.40 -3.93 7.69
C LEU A 470 7.28 -4.83 8.91
N ILE A 471 6.07 -5.08 9.35
CA ILE A 471 5.79 -6.08 10.39
C ILE A 471 5.75 -7.44 9.71
N TRP A 472 6.77 -8.22 9.94
CA TRP A 472 6.87 -9.54 9.34
C TRP A 472 6.79 -10.63 10.40
N VAL A 473 5.57 -10.88 10.84
CA VAL A 473 5.26 -11.99 11.76
C VAL A 473 5.07 -13.24 10.92
N THR A 474 5.96 -14.18 11.13
CA THR A 474 5.87 -15.49 10.46
C THR A 474 4.94 -16.40 11.26
N GLN A 475 3.64 -16.10 11.27
CA GLN A 475 2.66 -16.93 11.98
C GLN A 475 2.83 -18.44 11.77
N PRO A 476 3.17 -18.94 10.56
CA PRO A 476 3.41 -20.37 10.36
C PRO A 476 4.53 -20.94 11.23
N ALA A 477 5.53 -20.14 11.61
CA ALA A 477 6.64 -20.60 12.45
C ALA A 477 6.22 -20.89 13.90
N PHE A 478 5.13 -20.28 14.35
CA PHE A 478 4.67 -20.36 15.74
C PHE A 478 3.36 -21.17 15.91
N THR A 479 2.79 -21.65 14.81
CA THR A 479 1.56 -22.46 14.83
C THR A 479 1.88 -23.91 14.53
N THR A 480 1.48 -24.83 15.40
CA THR A 480 1.66 -26.27 15.18
C THR A 480 0.93 -26.73 13.91
N GLY A 481 1.61 -27.53 13.10
CA GLY A 481 1.04 -28.10 11.86
C GLY A 481 1.32 -27.31 10.58
N TYR A 482 2.10 -26.22 10.64
CA TYR A 482 2.54 -25.45 9.48
C TYR A 482 4.06 -25.53 9.29
N ASN A 483 4.52 -25.33 8.06
CA ASN A 483 5.94 -25.25 7.76
C ASN A 483 6.53 -23.96 8.33
N SER A 484 7.67 -24.05 9.01
CA SER A 484 8.43 -22.91 9.49
C SER A 484 9.48 -22.49 8.47
N TYR A 485 9.92 -21.22 8.56
CA TYR A 485 11.11 -20.79 7.82
C TYR A 485 12.36 -21.42 8.41
N GLN A 486 13.23 -21.91 7.54
CA GLN A 486 14.47 -22.59 7.97
C GLN A 486 15.31 -21.74 8.93
N PHE A 487 15.49 -20.45 8.66
CA PHE A 487 16.30 -19.56 9.49
C PHE A 487 15.72 -19.37 10.91
N ILE A 488 14.39 -19.46 11.10
CA ILE A 488 13.76 -19.46 12.43
C ILE A 488 13.90 -20.83 13.06
N ALA A 489 13.71 -21.90 12.29
CA ALA A 489 13.86 -23.26 12.79
C ALA A 489 15.30 -23.55 13.25
N ASP A 490 16.29 -23.00 12.56
CA ASP A 490 17.72 -23.18 12.87
C ASP A 490 18.19 -22.32 14.05
N ASP A 491 17.57 -21.15 14.31
CA ASP A 491 18.00 -20.18 15.30
C ASP A 491 16.88 -19.70 16.24
N HIS A 492 16.02 -20.61 16.70
CA HIS A 492 15.04 -20.31 17.75
C HIS A 492 15.55 -20.71 19.13
N TYR A 493 15.05 -20.01 20.15
CA TYR A 493 15.37 -20.29 21.53
C TYR A 493 14.81 -21.66 21.94
N PHE A 494 15.66 -22.47 22.55
CA PHE A 494 15.26 -23.75 23.17
C PHE A 494 16.02 -23.97 24.47
N TYR A 495 15.29 -24.18 25.55
CA TYR A 495 15.82 -24.55 26.85
C TYR A 495 14.83 -25.46 27.59
N ASP A 496 15.36 -26.56 28.13
CA ASP A 496 14.63 -27.47 29.03
C ASP A 496 15.38 -27.54 30.36
N PRO A 497 14.80 -26.96 31.45
CA PRO A 497 15.41 -26.99 32.77
C PRO A 497 15.68 -28.40 33.31
N GLU A 498 14.91 -29.41 32.89
CA GLU A 498 15.10 -30.82 33.27
C GLU A 498 16.27 -31.47 32.51
N LYS A 499 16.66 -30.89 31.37
CA LYS A 499 17.76 -31.37 30.50
C LYS A 499 18.59 -30.20 29.97
N PRO A 500 19.29 -29.45 30.85
CA PRO A 500 19.96 -28.21 30.47
C PRO A 500 21.14 -28.45 29.51
N THR A 501 21.71 -29.67 29.51
CA THR A 501 22.81 -30.06 28.61
C THR A 501 22.31 -30.70 27.30
N SER A 502 21.05 -30.60 26.99
CA SER A 502 20.50 -31.09 25.70
C SER A 502 21.26 -30.46 24.53
N PRO A 503 21.64 -31.24 23.49
CA PRO A 503 22.25 -30.70 22.28
C PRO A 503 21.36 -29.73 21.52
N LYS A 504 20.06 -29.65 21.85
CA LYS A 504 19.11 -28.70 21.31
C LYS A 504 19.08 -27.35 22.05
N THR A 505 19.78 -27.25 23.21
CA THR A 505 19.79 -26.02 24.00
C THR A 505 20.42 -24.89 23.20
N ASN A 506 19.68 -23.80 22.99
CA ASN A 506 20.13 -22.59 22.32
C ASN A 506 19.64 -21.36 23.09
N LEU A 507 20.47 -20.90 24.03
CA LEU A 507 20.16 -19.76 24.91
C LEU A 507 20.41 -18.41 24.23
N THR A 508 21.24 -18.39 23.18
CA THR A 508 21.66 -17.18 22.47
C THR A 508 20.94 -16.96 21.15
N ALA A 509 19.92 -17.76 20.89
CA ALA A 509 19.11 -17.67 19.67
C ALA A 509 18.59 -16.25 19.42
N THR A 510 18.53 -15.87 18.14
CA THR A 510 17.94 -14.60 17.70
C THR A 510 16.44 -14.58 17.89
N TYR A 511 15.77 -15.71 17.66
CA TYR A 511 14.31 -15.80 17.69
C TYR A 511 13.81 -16.41 19.00
N PRO A 512 12.61 -16.01 19.47
CA PRO A 512 11.99 -16.59 20.65
C PRO A 512 11.66 -18.08 20.44
N ARG A 513 11.24 -18.76 21.48
CA ARG A 513 10.80 -20.15 21.36
C ARG A 513 9.59 -20.25 20.41
N LEU A 514 9.47 -21.38 19.72
CA LEU A 514 8.34 -21.64 18.84
C LEU A 514 7.06 -21.79 19.67
N GLY A 515 6.00 -21.08 19.25
CA GLY A 515 4.68 -21.09 19.90
C GLY A 515 3.85 -19.87 19.55
N ASN A 516 2.54 -19.99 19.64
CA ASN A 516 1.59 -18.97 19.17
C ASN A 516 1.70 -17.61 19.86
N LYS A 517 2.19 -17.58 21.11
CA LYS A 517 2.28 -16.32 21.88
C LYS A 517 3.37 -15.37 21.42
N ASN A 518 4.40 -15.88 20.77
CA ASN A 518 5.53 -15.09 20.28
C ASN A 518 5.33 -14.59 18.85
N GLY A 519 4.27 -15.04 18.19
CA GLY A 519 3.92 -14.67 16.82
C GLY A 519 2.91 -13.53 16.70
N VAL A 520 2.88 -12.59 17.64
CA VAL A 520 2.01 -11.41 17.58
C VAL A 520 2.76 -10.20 17.02
N SER A 521 2.03 -9.28 16.39
CA SER A 521 2.59 -8.05 15.83
C SER A 521 3.21 -7.19 16.94
N SER A 522 4.52 -7.08 16.94
CA SER A 522 5.29 -6.33 17.92
C SER A 522 6.53 -5.69 17.28
N ASP A 523 7.19 -4.81 18.02
CA ASP A 523 8.44 -4.18 17.57
C ASP A 523 9.61 -5.18 17.44
N PHE A 524 9.48 -6.39 17.98
CA PHE A 524 10.41 -7.49 17.73
C PHE A 524 10.37 -7.96 16.27
N TRP A 525 9.18 -7.92 15.66
CA TRP A 525 8.94 -8.35 14.28
C TRP A 525 8.89 -7.18 13.30
N GLU A 526 9.25 -5.98 13.75
CA GLU A 526 9.32 -4.79 12.93
C GLU A 526 10.70 -4.66 12.26
N TYR A 527 10.77 -4.89 10.98
CA TYR A 527 11.98 -4.83 10.18
C TYR A 527 12.03 -3.60 9.30
N SER A 528 13.22 -3.05 9.10
CA SER A 528 13.43 -2.01 8.10
C SER A 528 13.13 -2.54 6.70
N GLY A 529 12.21 -1.87 6.00
CA GLY A 529 11.87 -2.14 4.61
C GLY A 529 12.82 -1.48 3.60
N ASN A 530 13.84 -0.76 4.05
CA ASN A 530 14.75 -0.02 3.17
C ASN A 530 15.44 -0.95 2.17
N TYR A 531 15.49 -0.51 0.90
CA TYR A 531 16.19 -1.26 -0.14
C TYR A 531 16.77 -0.36 -1.23
N LEU A 532 17.78 -0.90 -1.90
CA LEU A 532 18.26 -0.46 -3.20
C LEU A 532 18.24 -1.66 -4.15
N LYS A 533 17.72 -1.46 -5.36
CA LYS A 533 17.55 -2.54 -6.34
C LYS A 533 18.19 -2.16 -7.67
N LEU A 534 18.96 -3.09 -8.22
CA LEU A 534 19.39 -3.04 -9.61
C LEU A 534 18.27 -3.62 -10.47
N LYS A 535 17.40 -2.69 -10.95
CA LYS A 535 16.16 -3.01 -11.67
C LYS A 535 16.40 -3.55 -13.05
N ASN A 536 17.29 -2.89 -13.80
CA ASN A 536 17.57 -3.26 -15.18
C ASN A 536 19.01 -2.95 -15.54
N ILE A 537 19.61 -3.83 -16.29
CA ILE A 537 20.85 -3.59 -17.06
C ILE A 537 20.59 -4.03 -18.48
N GLN A 538 21.05 -3.25 -19.44
CA GLN A 538 21.02 -3.61 -20.85
C GLN A 538 22.34 -3.24 -21.52
N ILE A 539 22.83 -4.13 -22.37
CA ILE A 539 23.94 -3.89 -23.28
C ILE A 539 23.48 -4.16 -24.70
N GLY A 540 23.78 -3.27 -25.63
CA GLY A 540 23.41 -3.38 -27.02
C GLY A 540 24.60 -3.17 -27.95
N TYR A 541 24.53 -3.77 -29.12
CA TYR A 541 25.45 -3.55 -30.21
C TYR A 541 24.67 -3.36 -31.52
N THR A 542 24.87 -2.22 -32.16
CA THR A 542 24.29 -1.90 -33.45
C THR A 542 25.28 -2.24 -34.56
N LEU A 543 24.89 -3.10 -35.48
CA LEU A 543 25.75 -3.47 -36.62
C LEU A 543 26.05 -2.22 -37.48
N PRO A 544 27.31 -2.09 -37.95
CA PRO A 544 27.67 -1.00 -38.85
C PRO A 544 26.85 -1.00 -40.14
N GLN A 545 26.43 0.17 -40.59
CA GLN A 545 25.56 0.35 -41.77
C GLN A 545 26.13 -0.26 -43.06
N TYR A 546 27.47 -0.31 -43.21
CA TYR A 546 28.08 -0.91 -44.42
C TYR A 546 27.81 -2.40 -44.56
N ILE A 547 27.47 -3.08 -43.43
CA ILE A 547 27.06 -4.50 -43.43
C ILE A 547 25.56 -4.60 -43.73
N THR A 548 24.73 -3.83 -43.05
CA THR A 548 23.27 -3.93 -43.08
C THR A 548 22.67 -3.48 -44.41
N ARG A 549 23.26 -2.46 -45.03
CA ARG A 549 22.84 -1.98 -46.38
C ARG A 549 22.96 -3.05 -47.47
N LYS A 550 23.90 -3.98 -47.34
CA LYS A 550 24.05 -5.11 -48.31
C LYS A 550 22.80 -6.00 -48.37
N VAL A 551 22.07 -6.06 -47.28
CA VAL A 551 20.84 -6.87 -47.16
C VAL A 551 19.58 -5.99 -47.12
N LYS A 552 19.67 -4.71 -47.51
CA LYS A 552 18.58 -3.74 -47.55
C LYS A 552 17.90 -3.50 -46.20
N ILE A 553 18.63 -3.66 -45.11
CA ILE A 553 18.17 -3.35 -43.75
C ILE A 553 18.84 -2.08 -43.30
N GLU A 554 18.06 -1.11 -42.79
CA GLU A 554 18.58 0.18 -42.35
C GLU A 554 19.41 0.02 -41.07
N LYS A 555 18.88 -0.70 -40.07
CA LYS A 555 19.53 -0.87 -38.76
C LYS A 555 19.27 -2.25 -38.20
N VAL A 556 20.33 -2.89 -37.70
CA VAL A 556 20.27 -4.15 -36.93
C VAL A 556 20.92 -3.90 -35.57
N ARG A 557 20.16 -4.07 -34.48
CA ARG A 557 20.68 -3.98 -33.12
C ARG A 557 20.44 -5.28 -32.38
N LEU A 558 21.51 -5.86 -31.83
CA LEU A 558 21.50 -6.99 -30.92
C LEU A 558 21.59 -6.45 -29.50
N TYR A 559 20.82 -6.99 -28.57
CA TYR A 559 20.92 -6.59 -27.18
C TYR A 559 20.69 -7.74 -26.22
N ALA A 560 21.27 -7.63 -25.04
CA ALA A 560 21.01 -8.45 -23.88
C ALA A 560 20.53 -7.56 -22.75
N SER A 561 19.49 -7.97 -22.05
CA SER A 561 18.98 -7.26 -20.87
C SER A 561 18.78 -8.23 -19.70
N ALA A 562 18.90 -7.70 -18.50
CA ALA A 562 18.63 -8.43 -17.29
C ALA A 562 17.87 -7.56 -16.29
N ASP A 563 16.78 -8.11 -15.74
CA ASP A 563 15.89 -7.43 -14.81
C ASP A 563 15.97 -8.04 -13.40
N ASN A 564 15.78 -7.19 -12.39
CA ASN A 564 15.74 -7.56 -10.98
C ASN A 564 16.96 -8.36 -10.51
N LEU A 565 18.16 -8.00 -10.96
CA LEU A 565 19.38 -8.78 -10.72
C LEU A 565 19.78 -8.86 -9.25
N LYS A 566 19.67 -7.75 -8.52
CA LYS A 566 20.13 -7.67 -7.13
C LYS A 566 19.26 -6.70 -6.33
N THR A 567 18.84 -7.13 -5.15
CA THR A 567 18.25 -6.28 -4.12
C THR A 567 19.20 -6.25 -2.92
N TRP A 568 19.56 -5.05 -2.48
CA TRP A 568 20.28 -4.83 -1.23
C TRP A 568 19.28 -4.34 -0.18
N THR A 569 19.09 -5.13 0.87
CA THR A 569 18.14 -4.86 1.95
C THR A 569 18.55 -5.61 3.21
N LYS A 570 18.08 -5.14 4.37
CA LYS A 570 18.16 -5.86 5.65
C LYS A 570 16.85 -6.60 5.99
N PHE A 571 15.83 -6.48 5.15
CA PHE A 571 14.58 -7.19 5.33
C PHE A 571 14.80 -8.70 5.15
N PRO A 572 14.43 -9.55 6.15
CA PRO A 572 14.69 -10.98 6.11
C PRO A 572 13.71 -11.75 5.21
N GLY A 573 12.60 -11.13 4.77
CA GLY A 573 11.61 -11.72 3.87
C GLY A 573 12.08 -11.83 2.43
N MET A 574 11.16 -12.14 1.52
CA MET A 574 11.49 -12.40 0.11
C MET A 574 11.99 -11.14 -0.60
N ASP A 575 11.24 -10.05 -0.52
CA ASP A 575 11.58 -8.78 -1.14
C ASP A 575 10.73 -7.65 -0.50
N PRO A 576 11.34 -6.57 0.01
CA PRO A 576 10.59 -5.50 0.66
C PRO A 576 9.62 -4.75 -0.27
N GLU A 577 9.80 -4.81 -1.57
CA GLU A 577 8.88 -4.20 -2.56
C GLU A 577 7.56 -4.99 -2.67
N ILE A 578 7.57 -6.30 -2.39
CA ILE A 578 6.36 -7.14 -2.33
C ILE A 578 5.69 -7.03 -0.95
N GLY A 579 6.43 -6.56 0.06
CA GLY A 579 5.96 -6.49 1.44
C GLY A 579 6.09 -7.83 2.17
N THR A 580 5.16 -8.09 3.08
CA THR A 580 5.20 -9.23 4.02
C THR A 580 4.46 -10.46 3.53
N SER A 581 3.77 -10.37 2.40
CA SER A 581 2.98 -11.49 1.85
C SER A 581 3.88 -12.57 1.25
N ILE A 582 3.57 -13.82 1.54
CA ILE A 582 4.17 -14.97 0.86
C ILE A 582 3.43 -15.14 -0.46
N THR A 583 4.02 -14.58 -1.52
CA THR A 583 3.48 -14.63 -2.87
C THR A 583 4.51 -15.17 -3.84
N TYR A 584 4.20 -15.17 -5.11
CA TYR A 584 5.17 -15.54 -6.14
C TYR A 584 6.35 -14.55 -6.13
N PRO A 585 7.61 -15.01 -5.99
CA PRO A 585 8.76 -14.12 -5.87
C PRO A 585 9.00 -13.29 -7.13
N LEU A 586 9.61 -12.13 -6.98
CA LEU A 586 10.06 -11.34 -8.12
C LEU A 586 11.14 -12.10 -8.88
N MET A 587 10.85 -12.37 -10.14
CA MET A 587 11.75 -13.15 -11.01
C MET A 587 12.92 -12.30 -11.49
N LYS A 588 14.10 -12.90 -11.47
CA LYS A 588 15.23 -12.41 -12.28
C LYS A 588 15.00 -12.86 -13.71
N GLN A 589 15.02 -11.94 -14.64
CA GLN A 589 14.79 -12.23 -16.04
C GLN A 589 16.00 -11.81 -16.87
N CYS A 590 16.46 -12.68 -17.74
CA CYS A 590 17.45 -12.36 -18.77
C CYS A 590 16.80 -12.53 -20.14
N ALA A 591 16.97 -11.54 -21.00
CA ALA A 591 16.44 -11.56 -22.35
C ALA A 591 17.51 -11.19 -23.37
N PHE A 592 17.46 -11.84 -24.51
CA PHE A 592 18.26 -11.50 -25.70
C PHE A 592 17.31 -11.08 -26.80
N GLY A 593 17.62 -10.00 -27.46
CA GLY A 593 16.75 -9.43 -28.47
C GLY A 593 17.49 -8.97 -29.73
N LEU A 594 16.74 -8.99 -30.82
CA LEU A 594 17.12 -8.48 -32.13
C LEU A 594 16.11 -7.43 -32.55
N GLN A 595 16.59 -6.23 -32.86
CA GLN A 595 15.77 -5.14 -33.39
C GLN A 595 16.20 -4.85 -34.82
N LEU A 596 15.24 -4.91 -35.74
CA LEU A 596 15.44 -4.62 -37.16
C LEU A 596 14.63 -3.37 -37.52
N THR A 597 15.28 -2.47 -38.29
CA THR A 597 14.63 -1.32 -38.94
C THR A 597 14.86 -1.46 -40.44
N PHE A 598 13.79 -1.38 -41.22
CA PHE A 598 13.80 -1.52 -42.67
C PHE A 598 13.65 -0.17 -43.35
#